data_e023a84debe9c6de0c4e682e3917b296
#
_entry.id   e023a84debe9c6de0c4e682e3917b296
#
_cell.length_a   1.000
_cell.length_b   1.000
_cell.length_c   1.000
_cell.angle_alpha   90.00
_cell.angle_beta   90.00
_cell.angle_gamma   90.00
#
_symmetry.space_group_name_H-M   'P 1'
#
loop_
_entity.id
_entity.type
_entity.pdbx_description
1 polymer ?
#
loop_
_entity_poly.entity_id
_entity_poly.type
_entity_poly.pdbx_seq_one_letter_code
_entity_poly.pdbx_strand_id
1 'polypeptide(L)'
;MKIICQKINLLKSVNISLKAVPSKTTMPILECILIDATTNQIKFTTNDMELGIETIVDGIIEEKGIIALDAKIFYEIIRRLPDNTVTIKTDEKLTATITCEKAKFTIPGKSGEDFAYLPLIEKEESLTISQFTLKEMIRQTIFSIASNETNKLMTGELFEIKNNYLKIVSLDGHRIAIRRMELKKDYADRKVVVPGKTLNEISKILSGEIDDIVNVYFSKNHILFEFDQTIVVSRLIDGEYFRIDQMLSSDYETKIKINKKEFLDCIDRATLLVREGEKKPIIIEITDNSMELRIDSAIGSMNENIDIDKEGKDILIGFNPRFLIDALKVIDDETISIYLVNPKAPCFIRDDEENYTYLILPVNINQNQAR
;
A
#
# COMPACT_ATOMS: atom_id res chain seq x y z
N MET A 1 -28.20 2.80 24.35
CA MET A 1 -27.25 1.72 24.08
C MET A 1 -26.32 1.49 25.28
N LYS A 2 -26.01 0.24 25.61
CA LYS A 2 -24.97 -0.09 26.61
C LYS A 2 -24.20 -1.32 26.13
N ILE A 3 -22.89 -1.16 25.92
CA ILE A 3 -21.97 -2.22 25.48
C ILE A 3 -20.79 -2.35 26.44
N ILE A 4 -20.27 -3.56 26.58
CA ILE A 4 -19.15 -3.88 27.45
C ILE A 4 -18.12 -4.67 26.64
N CYS A 5 -16.89 -4.18 26.52
CA CYS A 5 -15.81 -4.78 25.73
C CYS A 5 -14.49 -4.75 26.51
N GLN A 6 -13.58 -5.67 26.17
CA GLN A 6 -12.20 -5.57 26.63
C GLN A 6 -11.49 -4.42 25.88
N LYS A 7 -10.71 -3.63 26.57
CA LYS A 7 -9.96 -2.50 25.96
C LYS A 7 -9.14 -2.93 24.77
N ILE A 8 -8.48 -4.09 24.83
CA ILE A 8 -7.63 -4.60 23.76
C ILE A 8 -8.42 -4.81 22.45
N ASN A 9 -9.64 -5.37 22.55
CA ASN A 9 -10.51 -5.59 21.39
C ASN A 9 -11.03 -4.27 20.81
N LEU A 10 -11.44 -3.35 21.70
CA LEU A 10 -11.84 -2.00 21.29
C LEU A 10 -10.71 -1.26 20.57
N LEU A 11 -9.50 -1.28 21.14
CA LEU A 11 -8.35 -0.59 20.55
C LEU A 11 -7.97 -1.16 19.18
N LYS A 12 -7.98 -2.50 19.02
CA LYS A 12 -7.76 -3.17 17.72
C LYS A 12 -8.78 -2.67 16.69
N SER A 13 -10.06 -2.75 17.02
CA SER A 13 -11.15 -2.40 16.09
C SER A 13 -11.19 -0.89 15.77
N VAL A 14 -10.92 -0.02 16.75
CA VAL A 14 -10.81 1.43 16.51
C VAL A 14 -9.64 1.74 15.60
N ASN A 15 -8.46 1.12 15.80
CA ASN A 15 -7.30 1.31 14.93
C ASN A 15 -7.58 0.91 13.47
N ILE A 16 -8.32 -0.18 13.27
CA ILE A 16 -8.76 -0.63 11.95
C ILE A 16 -9.72 0.41 11.34
N SER A 17 -10.74 0.80 12.09
CA SER A 17 -11.78 1.73 11.62
C SER A 17 -11.20 3.11 11.26
N LEU A 18 -10.19 3.61 12.00
CA LEU A 18 -9.55 4.90 11.71
C LEU A 18 -8.96 5.01 10.31
N LYS A 19 -8.69 3.89 9.62
CA LYS A 19 -8.09 3.88 8.27
C LYS A 19 -9.03 4.41 7.19
N ALA A 20 -10.34 4.41 7.43
CA ALA A 20 -11.33 4.99 6.53
C ALA A 20 -11.98 6.28 7.07
N VAL A 21 -11.37 6.91 8.08
CA VAL A 21 -11.79 8.25 8.53
C VAL A 21 -11.07 9.31 7.70
N PRO A 22 -11.78 10.22 7.02
CA PRO A 22 -11.16 11.24 6.19
C PRO A 22 -10.36 12.25 7.02
N SER A 23 -9.24 12.71 6.48
CA SER A 23 -8.44 13.76 7.12
C SER A 23 -9.11 15.14 7.04
N LYS A 24 -9.90 15.38 5.98
CA LYS A 24 -10.71 16.57 5.73
C LYS A 24 -12.00 16.15 5.03
N THR A 25 -13.14 16.69 5.48
CA THR A 25 -14.46 16.42 4.86
C THR A 25 -15.37 17.62 5.07
N THR A 26 -16.31 17.80 4.16
CA THR A 26 -17.45 18.74 4.31
C THR A 26 -18.63 18.10 5.03
N MET A 27 -18.57 16.79 5.29
CA MET A 27 -19.61 16.02 5.97
C MET A 27 -19.15 15.62 7.38
N PRO A 28 -19.46 16.39 8.44
CA PRO A 28 -18.94 16.15 9.78
C PRO A 28 -19.27 14.77 10.39
N ILE A 29 -20.28 14.07 9.85
CA ILE A 29 -20.63 12.71 10.28
C ILE A 29 -19.53 11.69 9.90
N LEU A 30 -18.81 11.92 8.79
CA LEU A 30 -17.73 11.02 8.33
C LEU A 30 -16.45 11.13 9.17
N GLU A 31 -16.32 12.16 10.02
CA GLU A 31 -15.24 12.24 11.02
C GLU A 31 -15.48 11.30 12.22
N CYS A 32 -16.63 10.61 12.25
CA CYS A 32 -17.03 9.74 13.34
C CYS A 32 -16.83 8.27 13.00
N ILE A 33 -16.71 7.45 14.05
CA ILE A 33 -16.93 6.01 14.01
C ILE A 33 -18.39 5.76 14.37
N LEU A 34 -19.13 5.09 13.50
CA LEU A 34 -20.46 4.57 13.81
C LEU A 34 -20.29 3.33 14.68
N ILE A 35 -20.92 3.32 15.84
CA ILE A 35 -21.05 2.17 16.73
C ILE A 35 -22.48 1.67 16.62
N ASP A 36 -22.66 0.52 16.00
CA ASP A 36 -23.96 -0.12 15.82
C ASP A 36 -24.04 -1.42 16.65
N ALA A 37 -24.91 -1.41 17.64
CA ALA A 37 -25.27 -2.55 18.47
C ALA A 37 -26.77 -2.85 18.39
N THR A 38 -27.40 -2.60 17.26
CA THR A 38 -28.84 -2.85 17.04
C THR A 38 -29.14 -4.31 16.80
N THR A 39 -28.19 -5.08 16.32
CA THR A 39 -28.24 -6.53 16.12
C THR A 39 -27.67 -7.29 17.32
N ASN A 40 -27.17 -8.48 17.10
CA ASN A 40 -26.48 -9.28 18.12
C ASN A 40 -24.95 -9.15 18.04
N GLN A 41 -24.47 -8.20 17.23
CA GLN A 41 -23.03 -7.91 17.05
C GLN A 41 -22.80 -6.43 17.30
N ILE A 42 -21.62 -6.10 17.83
CA ILE A 42 -21.16 -4.73 17.94
C ILE A 42 -20.34 -4.45 16.68
N LYS A 43 -20.76 -3.53 15.85
CA LYS A 43 -20.11 -3.16 14.60
C LYS A 43 -19.58 -1.74 14.67
N PHE A 44 -18.33 -1.56 14.23
CA PHE A 44 -17.74 -0.25 14.01
C PHE A 44 -17.65 0.00 12.51
N THR A 45 -18.23 1.10 12.05
CA THR A 45 -18.22 1.48 10.64
C THR A 45 -17.62 2.87 10.45
N THR A 46 -16.77 3.01 9.46
CA THR A 46 -16.20 4.29 8.99
C THR A 46 -16.24 4.34 7.47
N ASN A 47 -16.36 5.54 6.92
CA ASN A 47 -16.51 5.73 5.47
C ASN A 47 -16.05 7.13 5.07
N ASP A 48 -15.23 7.25 4.03
CA ASP A 48 -14.85 8.55 3.43
C ASP A 48 -15.46 8.75 2.03
N MET A 49 -16.47 7.94 1.66
CA MET A 49 -17.17 7.86 0.37
C MET A 49 -16.39 7.16 -0.76
N GLU A 50 -15.10 6.88 -0.58
CA GLU A 50 -14.26 6.10 -1.49
C GLU A 50 -13.78 4.81 -0.86
N LEU A 51 -13.45 4.88 0.42
CA LEU A 51 -13.00 3.78 1.26
C LEU A 51 -13.91 3.67 2.47
N GLY A 52 -14.45 2.50 2.72
CA GLY A 52 -15.25 2.20 3.90
C GLY A 52 -14.77 0.93 4.60
N ILE A 53 -14.85 0.93 5.91
CA ILE A 53 -14.46 -0.20 6.76
C ILE A 53 -15.59 -0.50 7.73
N GLU A 54 -15.97 -1.77 7.83
CA GLU A 54 -16.82 -2.30 8.89
C GLU A 54 -16.03 -3.41 9.61
N THR A 55 -15.97 -3.36 10.93
CA THR A 55 -15.34 -4.40 11.75
C THR A 55 -16.22 -4.76 12.94
N ILE A 56 -16.28 -6.05 13.28
CA ILE A 56 -17.01 -6.54 14.44
C ILE A 56 -16.09 -6.47 15.65
N VAL A 57 -16.67 -6.06 16.78
CA VAL A 57 -15.98 -5.93 18.06
C VAL A 57 -16.53 -6.96 19.02
N ASP A 58 -15.66 -7.77 19.60
CA ASP A 58 -16.06 -8.73 20.62
C ASP A 58 -16.45 -8.01 21.91
N GLY A 59 -17.68 -8.29 22.39
CA GLY A 59 -18.21 -7.67 23.58
C GLY A 59 -19.64 -8.11 23.89
N ILE A 60 -20.17 -7.58 24.97
CA ILE A 60 -21.52 -7.85 25.47
C ILE A 60 -22.41 -6.66 25.16
N ILE A 61 -23.57 -6.89 24.61
CA ILE A 61 -24.63 -5.89 24.39
C ILE A 61 -25.64 -6.04 25.51
N GLU A 62 -25.67 -5.11 26.48
CA GLU A 62 -26.72 -5.08 27.50
C GLU A 62 -27.94 -4.30 27.05
N GLU A 63 -27.72 -3.20 26.31
CA GLU A 63 -28.80 -2.39 25.73
C GLU A 63 -28.48 -2.09 24.25
N LYS A 64 -29.37 -2.43 23.35
CA LYS A 64 -29.24 -2.17 21.90
C LYS A 64 -29.27 -0.67 21.61
N GLY A 65 -28.65 -0.27 20.51
CA GLY A 65 -28.69 1.09 20.01
C GLY A 65 -27.57 1.41 19.04
N ILE A 66 -27.55 2.66 18.59
CA ILE A 66 -26.61 3.16 17.58
C ILE A 66 -26.17 4.58 17.93
N ILE A 67 -24.89 4.89 17.70
CA ILE A 67 -24.33 6.23 17.90
C ILE A 67 -23.11 6.43 17.01
N ALA A 68 -22.87 7.66 16.56
CA ALA A 68 -21.64 8.05 15.91
C ALA A 68 -20.80 8.94 16.84
N LEU A 69 -19.56 8.54 17.12
CA LEU A 69 -18.62 9.25 17.99
C LEU A 69 -17.43 9.79 17.19
N ASP A 70 -16.95 10.99 17.53
CA ASP A 70 -15.72 11.52 16.92
C ASP A 70 -14.59 10.50 17.00
N ALA A 71 -14.08 10.11 15.87
CA ALA A 71 -13.14 8.99 15.72
C ALA A 71 -11.81 9.24 16.44
N LYS A 72 -11.30 10.47 16.36
CA LYS A 72 -10.00 10.85 16.95
C LYS A 72 -10.11 10.93 18.48
N ILE A 73 -11.15 11.57 18.97
CA ILE A 73 -11.41 11.71 20.41
C ILE A 73 -11.65 10.33 21.02
N PHE A 74 -12.49 9.52 20.38
CA PHE A 74 -12.77 8.17 20.84
C PHE A 74 -11.51 7.31 20.90
N TYR A 75 -10.69 7.32 19.84
CA TYR A 75 -9.40 6.62 19.80
C TYR A 75 -8.47 7.07 20.94
N GLU A 76 -8.29 8.37 21.14
CA GLU A 76 -7.41 8.90 22.16
C GLU A 76 -7.86 8.51 23.58
N ILE A 77 -9.16 8.42 23.81
CA ILE A 77 -9.72 7.92 25.07
C ILE A 77 -9.37 6.44 25.23
N ILE A 78 -9.78 5.59 24.28
CA ILE A 78 -9.60 4.13 24.37
C ILE A 78 -8.10 3.78 24.53
N ARG A 79 -7.22 4.45 23.80
CA ARG A 79 -5.78 4.22 23.84
C ARG A 79 -5.18 4.45 25.25
N ARG A 80 -5.69 5.44 25.99
CA ARG A 80 -5.17 5.87 27.30
C ARG A 80 -5.87 5.22 28.50
N LEU A 81 -6.95 4.48 28.28
CA LEU A 81 -7.59 3.74 29.35
C LEU A 81 -6.68 2.64 29.92
N PRO A 82 -6.88 2.24 31.18
CA PRO A 82 -6.27 1.02 31.73
C PRO A 82 -6.62 -0.22 30.90
N ASP A 83 -5.79 -1.24 30.96
CA ASP A 83 -6.00 -2.50 30.24
C ASP A 83 -7.01 -3.38 30.97
N ASN A 84 -8.28 -3.02 30.88
CA ASN A 84 -9.39 -3.67 31.56
C ASN A 84 -10.68 -3.55 30.74
N THR A 85 -11.78 -3.97 31.34
CA THR A 85 -13.13 -3.88 30.75
C THR A 85 -13.58 -2.43 30.62
N VAL A 86 -14.07 -2.08 29.43
CA VAL A 86 -14.61 -0.75 29.11
C VAL A 86 -16.11 -0.86 28.90
N THR A 87 -16.88 -0.02 29.58
CA THR A 87 -18.33 0.12 29.36
C THR A 87 -18.60 1.42 28.60
N ILE A 88 -19.35 1.34 27.54
CA ILE A 88 -19.84 2.50 26.78
C ILE A 88 -21.36 2.53 26.89
N LYS A 89 -21.88 3.62 27.49
CA LYS A 89 -23.31 3.85 27.65
C LYS A 89 -23.72 5.14 26.96
N THR A 90 -24.82 5.13 26.21
CA THR A 90 -25.40 6.34 25.59
C THR A 90 -26.75 6.67 26.16
N ASP A 91 -27.08 7.94 26.22
CA ASP A 91 -28.39 8.45 26.61
C ASP A 91 -29.22 8.96 25.42
N GLU A 92 -30.44 9.41 25.68
CA GLU A 92 -31.38 9.95 24.68
C GLU A 92 -30.92 11.28 24.07
N LYS A 93 -29.94 11.97 24.72
CA LYS A 93 -29.33 13.23 24.23
C LYS A 93 -28.10 12.97 23.37
N LEU A 94 -27.88 11.73 22.94
CA LEU A 94 -26.72 11.29 22.15
C LEU A 94 -25.39 11.57 22.89
N THR A 95 -25.37 11.48 24.21
CA THR A 95 -24.16 11.62 25.01
C THR A 95 -23.62 10.23 25.34
N ALA A 96 -22.37 9.97 25.01
CA ALA A 96 -21.68 8.72 25.34
C ALA A 96 -20.85 8.87 26.62
N THR A 97 -21.12 8.01 27.58
CA THR A 97 -20.31 7.84 28.79
C THR A 97 -19.45 6.59 28.66
N ILE A 98 -18.14 6.77 28.72
CA ILE A 98 -17.13 5.69 28.59
C ILE A 98 -16.48 5.53 29.97
N THR A 99 -16.57 4.34 30.55
CA THR A 99 -16.01 4.04 31.88
C THR A 99 -15.08 2.84 31.81
N CYS A 100 -13.95 2.96 32.52
CA CYS A 100 -13.01 1.87 32.76
C CYS A 100 -12.38 2.07 34.12
N GLU A 101 -12.57 1.14 35.04
CA GLU A 101 -12.16 1.27 36.47
C GLU A 101 -12.65 2.59 37.10
N LYS A 102 -11.72 3.48 37.46
CA LYS A 102 -12.01 4.79 38.04
C LYS A 102 -12.13 5.91 37.00
N ALA A 103 -11.73 5.63 35.73
CA ALA A 103 -11.79 6.61 34.68
C ALA A 103 -13.21 6.71 34.11
N LYS A 104 -13.71 7.92 33.91
CA LYS A 104 -14.99 8.21 33.31
C LYS A 104 -14.88 9.40 32.37
N PHE A 105 -15.23 9.18 31.12
CA PHE A 105 -15.30 10.21 30.10
C PHE A 105 -16.75 10.38 29.64
N THR A 106 -17.12 11.59 29.30
CA THR A 106 -18.43 11.92 28.75
C THR A 106 -18.20 12.78 27.51
N ILE A 107 -18.63 12.29 26.34
CA ILE A 107 -18.44 12.97 25.05
C ILE A 107 -19.76 13.05 24.29
N PRO A 108 -20.00 14.14 23.54
CA PRO A 108 -21.15 14.22 22.66
C PRO A 108 -21.00 13.27 21.48
N GLY A 109 -22.09 12.66 21.06
CA GLY A 109 -22.17 11.89 19.82
C GLY A 109 -23.13 12.54 18.82
N LYS A 110 -23.29 11.89 17.70
CA LYS A 110 -24.25 12.23 16.63
C LYS A 110 -25.19 11.06 16.40
N SER A 111 -26.36 11.33 15.79
CA SER A 111 -27.28 10.26 15.38
C SER A 111 -26.57 9.31 14.40
N GLY A 112 -26.65 8.02 14.67
CA GLY A 112 -26.14 6.99 13.75
C GLY A 112 -27.03 6.81 12.52
N GLU A 113 -28.27 7.28 12.54
CA GLU A 113 -29.21 7.18 11.42
C GLU A 113 -28.78 8.03 10.21
N ASP A 114 -28.02 9.11 10.46
CA ASP A 114 -27.49 9.99 9.42
C ASP A 114 -26.18 9.48 8.79
N PHE A 115 -25.66 8.32 9.24
CA PHE A 115 -24.38 7.80 8.77
C PHE A 115 -24.50 7.15 7.39
N ALA A 116 -23.53 7.44 6.51
CA ALA A 116 -23.46 6.84 5.18
C ALA A 116 -22.96 5.40 5.27
N TYR A 117 -23.85 4.42 5.15
CA TYR A 117 -23.52 3.00 5.16
C TYR A 117 -22.67 2.58 3.95
N LEU A 118 -21.95 1.49 4.10
CA LEU A 118 -21.17 0.90 3.02
C LEU A 118 -22.11 0.35 1.93
N PRO A 119 -21.73 0.41 0.65
CA PRO A 119 -22.51 -0.20 -0.42
C PRO A 119 -22.55 -1.73 -0.23
N LEU A 120 -23.72 -2.32 -0.51
CA LEU A 120 -23.85 -3.77 -0.54
C LEU A 120 -23.15 -4.32 -1.78
N ILE A 121 -22.20 -5.23 -1.57
CA ILE A 121 -21.47 -5.94 -2.62
C ILE A 121 -21.93 -7.38 -2.63
N GLU A 122 -22.37 -7.85 -3.80
CA GLU A 122 -22.71 -9.26 -3.98
C GLU A 122 -21.41 -10.11 -3.89
N LYS A 123 -21.43 -11.13 -3.05
CA LYS A 123 -20.31 -12.01 -2.79
C LYS A 123 -20.44 -13.31 -3.59
N GLU A 124 -20.40 -13.20 -4.92
CA GLU A 124 -20.58 -14.37 -5.80
C GLU A 124 -19.32 -15.25 -5.81
N GLU A 125 -18.22 -14.73 -6.31
CA GLU A 125 -16.94 -15.43 -6.41
C GLU A 125 -15.82 -14.61 -5.76
N SER A 126 -15.06 -15.24 -4.87
CA SER A 126 -13.92 -14.60 -4.20
C SER A 126 -12.59 -15.13 -4.72
N LEU A 127 -11.66 -14.21 -4.95
CA LEU A 127 -10.25 -14.55 -4.96
C LEU A 127 -9.80 -14.73 -3.50
N THR A 128 -9.37 -15.95 -3.15
CA THR A 128 -8.88 -16.27 -1.81
C THR A 128 -7.36 -16.36 -1.82
N ILE A 129 -6.70 -15.52 -1.04
CA ILE A 129 -5.24 -15.52 -0.91
C ILE A 129 -4.83 -15.30 0.55
N SER A 130 -3.57 -15.56 0.88
CA SER A 130 -3.02 -15.26 2.20
C SER A 130 -2.94 -13.74 2.43
N GLN A 131 -3.26 -13.28 3.64
CA GLN A 131 -3.10 -11.87 4.03
C GLN A 131 -1.64 -11.42 3.90
N PHE A 132 -0.70 -12.26 4.32
CA PHE A 132 0.73 -12.02 4.14
C PHE A 132 1.08 -11.81 2.67
N THR A 133 0.63 -12.70 1.79
CA THR A 133 0.94 -12.62 0.36
C THR A 133 0.39 -11.35 -0.29
N LEU A 134 -0.87 -10.99 -0.02
CA LEU A 134 -1.44 -9.74 -0.54
C LEU A 134 -0.68 -8.52 -0.04
N LYS A 135 -0.34 -8.50 1.24
CA LYS A 135 0.44 -7.43 1.87
C LYS A 135 1.81 -7.26 1.20
N GLU A 136 2.51 -8.38 0.94
CA GLU A 136 3.81 -8.37 0.26
C GLU A 136 3.71 -7.94 -1.20
N MET A 137 2.71 -8.41 -1.94
CA MET A 137 2.49 -7.96 -3.32
C MET A 137 2.25 -6.44 -3.39
N ILE A 138 1.45 -5.90 -2.47
CA ILE A 138 1.23 -4.44 -2.34
C ILE A 138 2.55 -3.73 -1.97
N ARG A 139 3.28 -4.19 -0.96
CA ARG A 139 4.56 -3.61 -0.52
C ARG A 139 5.55 -3.51 -1.68
N GLN A 140 5.59 -4.53 -2.52
CA GLN A 140 6.54 -4.65 -3.62
C GLN A 140 6.15 -3.85 -4.86
N THR A 141 4.97 -3.21 -4.89
CA THR A 141 4.48 -2.46 -6.06
C THR A 141 4.08 -1.03 -5.74
N ILE A 142 3.46 -0.77 -4.59
CA ILE A 142 2.80 0.50 -4.24
C ILE A 142 3.71 1.75 -4.34
N PHE A 143 5.02 1.59 -4.21
CA PHE A 143 5.98 2.70 -4.29
C PHE A 143 6.07 3.36 -5.67
N SER A 144 5.60 2.68 -6.72
CA SER A 144 5.64 3.17 -8.10
C SER A 144 4.37 3.88 -8.55
N ILE A 145 3.35 4.05 -7.71
CA ILE A 145 2.19 4.87 -8.06
C ILE A 145 2.55 6.36 -8.14
N ALA A 146 1.81 7.10 -8.98
CA ALA A 146 1.96 8.56 -9.04
C ALA A 146 1.42 9.24 -7.78
N SER A 147 2.13 10.25 -7.31
CA SER A 147 1.72 11.05 -6.14
C SER A 147 0.75 12.18 -6.49
N ASN A 148 0.58 12.51 -7.78
CA ASN A 148 -0.28 13.59 -8.25
C ASN A 148 -1.50 13.04 -9.00
N GLU A 149 -2.59 13.80 -8.98
CA GLU A 149 -3.87 13.41 -9.58
C GLU A 149 -4.01 13.73 -11.07
N THR A 150 -2.92 14.12 -11.77
CA THR A 150 -2.98 14.50 -13.20
C THR A 150 -3.54 13.36 -14.06
N ASN A 151 -3.20 12.12 -13.72
CA ASN A 151 -3.81 10.93 -14.28
C ASN A 151 -4.24 9.99 -13.15
N LYS A 152 -5.53 9.89 -12.90
CA LYS A 152 -6.08 9.08 -11.80
C LYS A 152 -5.69 7.60 -11.89
N LEU A 153 -5.57 7.03 -13.08
CA LEU A 153 -5.18 5.62 -13.24
C LEU A 153 -3.79 5.33 -12.67
N MET A 154 -2.87 6.30 -12.74
CA MET A 154 -1.52 6.17 -12.17
C MET A 154 -1.49 6.28 -10.64
N THR A 155 -2.56 6.77 -10.01
CA THR A 155 -2.65 6.84 -8.53
C THR A 155 -3.15 5.55 -7.90
N GLY A 156 -3.42 4.54 -8.71
CA GLY A 156 -3.83 3.21 -8.28
C GLY A 156 -2.98 2.10 -8.87
N GLU A 157 -3.23 0.88 -8.43
CA GLU A 157 -2.59 -0.32 -8.95
C GLU A 157 -3.59 -1.14 -9.78
N LEU A 158 -3.13 -1.64 -10.92
CA LEU A 158 -3.86 -2.64 -11.69
C LEU A 158 -3.79 -3.98 -10.97
N PHE A 159 -4.95 -4.57 -10.65
CA PHE A 159 -5.10 -5.97 -10.31
C PHE A 159 -5.59 -6.71 -11.56
N GLU A 160 -4.76 -7.57 -12.11
CA GLU A 160 -5.09 -8.40 -13.27
C GLU A 160 -5.07 -9.87 -12.85
N ILE A 161 -6.23 -10.51 -12.95
CA ILE A 161 -6.38 -11.96 -12.80
C ILE A 161 -6.53 -12.54 -14.20
N LYS A 162 -5.70 -13.51 -14.51
CA LYS A 162 -5.75 -14.24 -15.77
C LYS A 162 -5.40 -15.70 -15.54
N ASN A 163 -6.34 -16.59 -15.88
CA ASN A 163 -6.22 -18.02 -15.53
C ASN A 163 -5.95 -18.20 -14.03
N ASN A 164 -4.82 -18.85 -13.70
CA ASN A 164 -4.35 -19.08 -12.33
C ASN A 164 -3.29 -18.06 -11.88
N TYR A 165 -3.23 -16.87 -12.43
CA TYR A 165 -2.25 -15.84 -12.02
C TYR A 165 -2.92 -14.57 -11.57
N LEU A 166 -2.40 -14.01 -10.48
CA LEU A 166 -2.64 -12.63 -10.06
C LEU A 166 -1.38 -11.80 -10.40
N LYS A 167 -1.57 -10.71 -11.14
CA LYS A 167 -0.55 -9.71 -11.43
C LYS A 167 -0.98 -8.37 -10.87
N ILE A 168 -0.12 -7.73 -10.08
CA ILE A 168 -0.30 -6.36 -9.58
C ILE A 168 0.72 -5.46 -10.26
N VAL A 169 0.26 -4.31 -10.74
CA VAL A 169 1.08 -3.36 -11.49
C VAL A 169 0.84 -1.94 -11.02
N SER A 170 1.91 -1.20 -10.82
CA SER A 170 1.90 0.24 -10.59
C SER A 170 2.87 0.96 -11.50
N LEU A 171 2.61 2.22 -11.81
CA LEU A 171 3.48 3.08 -12.61
C LEU A 171 3.25 4.56 -12.35
N ASP A 172 4.29 5.40 -12.60
CA ASP A 172 4.22 6.85 -12.45
C ASP A 172 4.72 7.64 -13.69
N GLY A 173 4.92 6.94 -14.81
CA GLY A 173 5.46 7.50 -16.05
C GLY A 173 7.00 7.49 -16.15
N HIS A 174 7.71 7.15 -15.08
CA HIS A 174 9.17 7.01 -15.05
C HIS A 174 9.64 5.61 -14.66
N ARG A 175 8.77 4.85 -14.03
CA ARG A 175 9.04 3.50 -13.54
C ARG A 175 7.77 2.67 -13.53
N ILE A 176 7.93 1.37 -13.59
CA ILE A 176 6.86 0.37 -13.48
C ILE A 176 7.30 -0.67 -12.46
N ALA A 177 6.43 -1.03 -11.54
CA ALA A 177 6.61 -2.17 -10.65
C ALA A 177 5.54 -3.21 -10.94
N ILE A 178 5.97 -4.45 -11.11
CA ILE A 178 5.11 -5.59 -11.39
C ILE A 178 5.44 -6.68 -10.38
N ARG A 179 4.40 -7.24 -9.78
CA ARG A 179 4.48 -8.47 -8.99
C ARG A 179 3.48 -9.47 -9.52
N ARG A 180 3.93 -10.71 -9.72
CA ARG A 180 3.12 -11.83 -10.22
C ARG A 180 3.17 -12.98 -9.23
N MET A 181 2.06 -13.67 -9.06
CA MET A 181 2.00 -14.90 -8.28
C MET A 181 1.04 -15.90 -8.92
N GLU A 182 1.33 -17.17 -8.75
CA GLU A 182 0.45 -18.25 -9.13
C GLU A 182 -0.63 -18.46 -8.05
N LEU A 183 -1.87 -18.63 -8.49
CA LEU A 183 -3.03 -18.88 -7.64
C LEU A 183 -3.27 -20.38 -7.52
N LYS A 184 -3.92 -20.82 -6.46
CA LYS A 184 -4.20 -22.25 -6.21
C LYS A 184 -5.21 -22.87 -7.18
N LYS A 185 -5.98 -22.06 -7.90
CA LYS A 185 -6.99 -22.48 -8.88
C LYS A 185 -7.17 -21.40 -9.96
N ASP A 186 -7.84 -21.77 -11.03
CA ASP A 186 -8.28 -20.80 -12.05
C ASP A 186 -9.41 -19.93 -11.53
N TYR A 187 -9.39 -18.67 -11.95
CA TYR A 187 -10.43 -17.68 -11.68
C TYR A 187 -10.85 -17.01 -12.99
N ALA A 188 -12.05 -16.44 -13.01
CA ALA A 188 -12.49 -15.64 -14.12
C ALA A 188 -11.55 -14.44 -14.37
N ASP A 189 -11.24 -14.16 -15.63
CA ASP A 189 -10.39 -13.03 -16.03
C ASP A 189 -10.97 -11.72 -15.50
N ARG A 190 -10.15 -10.95 -14.82
CA ARG A 190 -10.51 -9.66 -14.21
C ARG A 190 -9.39 -8.65 -14.39
N LYS A 191 -9.78 -7.40 -14.66
CA LYS A 191 -8.87 -6.25 -14.64
C LYS A 191 -9.56 -5.10 -13.94
N VAL A 192 -8.99 -4.65 -12.83
CA VAL A 192 -9.53 -3.52 -12.05
C VAL A 192 -8.38 -2.66 -11.57
N VAL A 193 -8.64 -1.35 -11.38
CA VAL A 193 -7.65 -0.43 -10.82
C VAL A 193 -8.09 -0.05 -9.41
N VAL A 194 -7.30 -0.47 -8.44
CA VAL A 194 -7.55 -0.23 -7.01
C VAL A 194 -6.80 1.03 -6.57
N PRO A 195 -7.45 1.99 -5.90
CA PRO A 195 -6.78 3.19 -5.44
C PRO A 195 -5.60 2.88 -4.51
N GLY A 196 -4.45 3.52 -4.74
CA GLY A 196 -3.27 3.33 -3.91
C GLY A 196 -3.48 3.73 -2.45
N LYS A 197 -4.34 4.73 -2.19
CA LYS A 197 -4.77 5.08 -0.84
C LYS A 197 -5.39 3.88 -0.12
N THR A 198 -6.33 3.18 -0.76
CA THR A 198 -6.96 1.97 -0.23
C THR A 198 -5.93 0.89 0.09
N LEU A 199 -5.04 0.60 -0.86
CA LEU A 199 -4.01 -0.43 -0.70
C LEU A 199 -3.02 -0.10 0.41
N ASN A 200 -2.62 1.17 0.54
CA ASN A 200 -1.79 1.65 1.64
C ASN A 200 -2.47 1.45 3.01
N GLU A 201 -3.78 1.67 3.12
CA GLU A 201 -4.48 1.46 4.39
C GLU A 201 -4.73 -0.03 4.66
N ILE A 202 -5.08 -0.83 3.65
CA ILE A 202 -5.25 -2.29 3.78
C ILE A 202 -3.94 -2.94 4.24
N SER A 203 -2.81 -2.60 3.64
CA SER A 203 -1.51 -3.19 4.00
C SER A 203 -1.12 -2.99 5.47
N LYS A 204 -1.66 -1.96 6.15
CA LYS A 204 -1.43 -1.69 7.56
C LYS A 204 -2.28 -2.52 8.51
N ILE A 205 -3.39 -3.08 8.02
CA ILE A 205 -4.36 -3.84 8.84
C ILE A 205 -4.38 -5.34 8.53
N LEU A 206 -3.84 -5.75 7.38
CA LEU A 206 -3.61 -7.16 7.09
C LEU A 206 -2.57 -7.75 8.05
N SER A 207 -2.80 -8.98 8.50
CA SER A 207 -1.85 -9.72 9.34
C SER A 207 -0.55 -10.03 8.58
N GLY A 208 0.49 -10.38 9.33
CA GLY A 208 1.74 -10.88 8.76
C GLY A 208 1.83 -12.40 8.69
N GLU A 209 0.74 -13.09 9.05
CA GLU A 209 0.73 -14.55 9.14
C GLU A 209 0.32 -15.16 7.79
N ILE A 210 0.99 -16.26 7.41
CA ILE A 210 0.81 -16.87 6.10
C ILE A 210 -0.49 -17.68 6.01
N ASP A 211 -0.99 -18.18 7.13
CA ASP A 211 -2.20 -19.00 7.20
C ASP A 211 -3.49 -18.17 7.27
N ASP A 212 -3.37 -16.88 7.62
CA ASP A 212 -4.51 -15.99 7.62
C ASP A 212 -4.90 -15.65 6.19
N ILE A 213 -6.19 -15.77 5.89
CA ILE A 213 -6.71 -15.59 4.54
C ILE A 213 -7.46 -14.26 4.40
N VAL A 214 -7.46 -13.71 3.20
CA VAL A 214 -8.34 -12.64 2.76
C VAL A 214 -9.12 -13.11 1.53
N ASN A 215 -10.42 -12.87 1.54
CA ASN A 215 -11.30 -13.05 0.40
C ASN A 215 -11.52 -11.71 -0.29
N VAL A 216 -11.24 -11.66 -1.58
CA VAL A 216 -11.38 -10.45 -2.39
C VAL A 216 -12.52 -10.64 -3.37
N TYR A 217 -13.53 -9.77 -3.31
CA TYR A 217 -14.69 -9.79 -4.19
C TYR A 217 -14.65 -8.57 -5.11
N PHE A 218 -15.07 -8.78 -6.34
CA PHE A 218 -15.07 -7.75 -7.36
C PHE A 218 -16.49 -7.46 -7.82
N SER A 219 -16.87 -6.20 -7.82
CA SER A 219 -18.08 -5.72 -8.49
C SER A 219 -17.71 -4.75 -9.62
N LYS A 220 -18.70 -4.22 -10.33
CA LYS A 220 -18.48 -3.29 -11.44
C LYS A 220 -17.66 -2.05 -11.03
N ASN A 221 -17.94 -1.49 -9.85
CA ASN A 221 -17.39 -0.21 -9.41
C ASN A 221 -16.65 -0.29 -8.07
N HIS A 222 -16.64 -1.45 -7.42
CA HIS A 222 -16.05 -1.63 -6.10
C HIS A 222 -15.26 -2.92 -5.99
N ILE A 223 -14.31 -2.92 -5.09
CA ILE A 223 -13.61 -4.09 -4.58
C ILE A 223 -13.88 -4.22 -3.10
N LEU A 224 -14.07 -5.44 -2.62
CA LEU A 224 -14.28 -5.74 -1.22
C LEU A 224 -13.22 -6.75 -0.75
N PHE A 225 -12.58 -6.45 0.36
CA PHE A 225 -11.67 -7.33 1.06
C PHE A 225 -12.31 -7.76 2.37
N GLU A 226 -12.42 -9.07 2.58
CA GLU A 226 -12.99 -9.65 3.79
C GLU A 226 -11.95 -10.56 4.47
N PHE A 227 -11.62 -10.24 5.68
CA PHE A 227 -10.65 -10.98 6.49
C PHE A 227 -10.96 -10.82 7.97
N ASP A 228 -10.71 -11.84 8.76
CA ASP A 228 -11.06 -11.91 10.17
C ASP A 228 -12.54 -11.53 10.37
N GLN A 229 -12.78 -10.47 11.13
CA GLN A 229 -14.10 -9.89 11.37
C GLN A 229 -14.25 -8.51 10.69
N THR A 230 -13.46 -8.26 9.64
CA THR A 230 -13.36 -6.95 8.99
C THR A 230 -13.74 -7.04 7.51
N ILE A 231 -14.50 -6.07 7.06
CA ILE A 231 -14.83 -5.83 5.66
C ILE A 231 -14.29 -4.46 5.27
N VAL A 232 -13.53 -4.41 4.19
CA VAL A 232 -13.04 -3.18 3.59
C VAL A 232 -13.62 -3.06 2.19
N VAL A 233 -14.37 -2.01 1.93
CA VAL A 233 -14.96 -1.72 0.61
C VAL A 233 -14.26 -0.50 0.03
N SER A 234 -13.80 -0.59 -1.21
CA SER A 234 -13.23 0.54 -1.93
C SER A 234 -13.87 0.73 -3.29
N ARG A 235 -14.08 1.98 -3.66
CA ARG A 235 -14.44 2.34 -5.03
C ARG A 235 -13.23 2.13 -5.94
N LEU A 236 -13.46 1.52 -7.11
CA LEU A 236 -12.44 1.34 -8.14
C LEU A 236 -12.20 2.63 -8.92
N ILE A 237 -10.99 2.80 -9.45
CA ILE A 237 -10.69 3.86 -10.42
C ILE A 237 -11.19 3.39 -11.78
N ASP A 238 -12.07 4.18 -12.38
CA ASP A 238 -12.66 3.88 -13.68
C ASP A 238 -11.68 4.22 -14.82
N GLY A 239 -11.64 3.37 -15.83
CA GLY A 239 -10.83 3.54 -17.04
C GLY A 239 -10.02 2.30 -17.44
N GLU A 240 -9.51 2.32 -18.68
CA GLU A 240 -8.61 1.28 -19.20
C GLU A 240 -7.17 1.59 -18.77
N TYR A 241 -6.53 0.65 -18.06
CA TYR A 241 -5.14 0.79 -17.64
C TYR A 241 -4.17 0.73 -18.80
N PHE A 242 -2.96 1.23 -18.64
CA PHE A 242 -1.93 1.30 -19.68
C PHE A 242 -1.54 -0.08 -20.24
N ARG A 243 -1.22 -0.14 -21.53
CA ARG A 243 -0.74 -1.37 -22.20
C ARG A 243 0.74 -1.60 -21.89
N ILE A 244 1.05 -2.02 -20.67
CA ILE A 244 2.42 -2.21 -20.19
C ILE A 244 3.17 -3.31 -20.94
N ASP A 245 2.48 -4.34 -21.46
CA ASP A 245 3.11 -5.46 -22.17
C ASP A 245 3.97 -5.00 -23.36
N GLN A 246 3.64 -3.86 -23.97
CA GLN A 246 4.42 -3.25 -25.05
C GLN A 246 5.71 -2.55 -24.57
N MET A 247 5.81 -2.28 -23.27
CA MET A 247 6.96 -1.63 -22.63
C MET A 247 7.94 -2.66 -22.06
N LEU A 248 7.50 -3.90 -21.92
CA LEU A 248 8.32 -4.99 -21.39
C LEU A 248 9.07 -5.65 -22.56
N SER A 249 10.40 -5.63 -22.48
CA SER A 249 11.28 -6.34 -23.41
C SER A 249 12.08 -7.39 -22.64
N SER A 250 12.26 -8.54 -23.27
CA SER A 250 13.21 -9.56 -22.78
C SER A 250 14.62 -9.35 -23.32
N ASP A 251 14.78 -8.46 -24.33
CA ASP A 251 16.08 -8.22 -24.96
C ASP A 251 17.00 -7.43 -24.05
N TYR A 252 18.26 -7.80 -24.02
CA TYR A 252 19.32 -7.06 -23.32
C TYR A 252 20.65 -7.20 -24.07
N GLU A 253 21.49 -6.20 -23.94
CA GLU A 253 22.90 -6.23 -24.42
C GLU A 253 23.89 -6.36 -23.28
N THR A 254 23.44 -6.04 -22.05
CA THR A 254 24.24 -6.14 -20.83
C THR A 254 23.38 -6.70 -19.70
N LYS A 255 23.85 -7.76 -19.07
CA LYS A 255 23.29 -8.33 -17.84
C LYS A 255 24.33 -8.24 -16.76
N ILE A 256 23.94 -7.81 -15.56
CA ILE A 256 24.78 -7.81 -14.39
C ILE A 256 24.10 -8.53 -13.23
N LYS A 257 24.90 -9.26 -12.45
CA LYS A 257 24.51 -9.76 -11.14
C LYS A 257 25.30 -8.99 -10.09
N ILE A 258 24.60 -8.51 -9.06
CA ILE A 258 25.17 -7.66 -8.02
C ILE A 258 24.56 -7.98 -6.66
N ASN A 259 25.36 -7.84 -5.60
CA ASN A 259 24.82 -7.87 -4.24
C ASN A 259 23.92 -6.67 -4.00
N LYS A 260 22.64 -6.95 -3.70
CA LYS A 260 21.60 -5.94 -3.51
C LYS A 260 21.94 -4.95 -2.39
N LYS A 261 22.47 -5.47 -1.27
CA LYS A 261 22.77 -4.64 -0.10
C LYS A 261 23.91 -3.67 -0.38
N GLU A 262 25.00 -4.13 -0.99
CA GLU A 262 26.12 -3.27 -1.39
C GLU A 262 25.67 -2.17 -2.34
N PHE A 263 24.86 -2.52 -3.35
CA PHE A 263 24.33 -1.57 -4.32
C PHE A 263 23.44 -0.52 -3.66
N LEU A 264 22.48 -0.96 -2.81
CA LEU A 264 21.62 -0.06 -2.07
C LEU A 264 22.39 0.88 -1.14
N ASP A 265 23.34 0.33 -0.36
CA ASP A 265 24.15 1.12 0.59
C ASP A 265 25.02 2.16 -0.14
N CYS A 266 25.54 1.83 -1.33
CA CYS A 266 26.29 2.75 -2.17
C CYS A 266 25.42 3.89 -2.69
N ILE A 267 24.22 3.58 -3.21
CA ILE A 267 23.27 4.61 -3.67
C ILE A 267 22.81 5.50 -2.50
N ASP A 268 22.55 4.92 -1.33
CA ASP A 268 22.16 5.68 -0.13
C ASP A 268 23.27 6.67 0.27
N ARG A 269 24.55 6.27 0.24
CA ARG A 269 25.69 7.17 0.45
C ARG A 269 25.73 8.30 -0.58
N ALA A 270 25.54 7.98 -1.85
CA ALA A 270 25.51 8.98 -2.92
C ALA A 270 24.43 10.05 -2.71
N THR A 271 23.26 9.66 -2.18
CA THR A 271 22.16 10.60 -1.95
C THR A 271 22.44 11.65 -0.87
N LEU A 272 23.43 11.44 -0.01
CA LEU A 272 23.84 12.44 1.00
C LEU A 272 24.32 13.75 0.35
N LEU A 273 24.78 13.68 -0.90
CA LEU A 273 25.22 14.84 -1.68
C LEU A 273 24.13 15.49 -2.53
N VAL A 274 22.87 15.03 -2.40
CA VAL A 274 21.71 15.58 -3.11
C VAL A 274 20.86 16.39 -2.13
N ARG A 275 20.66 17.68 -2.40
CA ARG A 275 19.76 18.49 -1.58
C ARG A 275 18.32 18.07 -1.79
N GLU A 276 17.49 18.26 -0.77
CA GLU A 276 16.06 18.02 -0.86
C GLU A 276 15.44 18.87 -1.99
N GLY A 277 14.71 18.19 -2.90
CA GLY A 277 14.12 18.84 -4.09
C GLY A 277 15.03 18.89 -5.33
N GLU A 278 16.33 18.62 -5.22
CA GLU A 278 17.23 18.51 -6.39
C GLU A 278 17.02 17.17 -7.12
N LYS A 279 16.95 17.25 -8.46
CA LYS A 279 16.88 16.08 -9.34
C LYS A 279 18.28 15.78 -9.92
N LYS A 280 19.22 15.40 -9.05
CA LYS A 280 20.56 14.98 -9.49
C LYS A 280 20.57 13.49 -9.83
N PRO A 281 21.00 13.12 -11.03
CA PRO A 281 21.17 11.72 -11.39
C PRO A 281 22.40 11.13 -10.71
N ILE A 282 22.33 9.85 -10.38
CA ILE A 282 23.50 9.02 -10.16
C ILE A 282 23.95 8.49 -11.52
N ILE A 283 25.25 8.58 -11.79
CA ILE A 283 25.88 8.06 -13.00
C ILE A 283 26.46 6.69 -12.67
N ILE A 284 26.16 5.71 -13.49
CA ILE A 284 26.60 4.34 -13.35
C ILE A 284 27.41 3.98 -14.59
N GLU A 285 28.69 3.68 -14.40
CA GLU A 285 29.58 3.19 -15.44
C GLU A 285 29.91 1.71 -15.17
N ILE A 286 29.60 0.87 -16.13
CA ILE A 286 29.78 -0.57 -16.05
C ILE A 286 30.84 -0.96 -17.05
N THR A 287 31.99 -1.41 -16.55
CA THR A 287 33.14 -1.88 -17.35
C THR A 287 33.70 -3.15 -16.74
N ASP A 288 34.04 -4.11 -17.57
CA ASP A 288 34.57 -5.41 -17.10
C ASP A 288 33.67 -6.02 -16.00
N ASN A 289 34.21 -6.32 -14.83
CA ASN A 289 33.50 -6.84 -13.66
C ASN A 289 33.34 -5.78 -12.55
N SER A 290 33.31 -4.50 -12.91
CA SER A 290 33.19 -3.39 -11.98
C SER A 290 32.04 -2.45 -12.38
N MET A 291 31.33 -1.96 -11.39
CA MET A 291 30.33 -0.89 -11.51
C MET A 291 30.81 0.32 -10.70
N GLU A 292 31.11 1.40 -11.40
CA GLU A 292 31.44 2.68 -10.78
C GLU A 292 30.19 3.54 -10.66
N LEU A 293 29.86 3.99 -9.45
CA LEU A 293 28.78 4.93 -9.18
C LEU A 293 29.37 6.31 -8.88
N ARG A 294 28.87 7.31 -9.61
CA ARG A 294 29.32 8.69 -9.46
C ARG A 294 28.14 9.63 -9.24
N ILE A 295 28.32 10.59 -8.36
CA ILE A 295 27.44 11.76 -8.25
C ILE A 295 28.27 13.01 -8.06
N ASP A 296 27.89 14.07 -8.74
CA ASP A 296 28.48 15.39 -8.62
C ASP A 296 27.41 16.44 -8.36
N SER A 297 27.60 17.24 -7.32
CA SER A 297 26.66 18.25 -6.86
C SER A 297 27.39 19.51 -6.40
N ALA A 298 26.59 20.56 -6.09
CA ALA A 298 27.16 21.81 -5.57
C ALA A 298 27.81 21.68 -4.18
N ILE A 299 27.54 20.57 -3.45
CA ILE A 299 28.06 20.35 -2.09
C ILE A 299 29.19 19.34 -2.04
N GLY A 300 29.48 18.67 -3.15
CA GLY A 300 30.57 17.68 -3.21
C GLY A 300 30.36 16.62 -4.27
N SER A 301 31.32 15.74 -4.40
CA SER A 301 31.30 14.58 -5.30
C SER A 301 31.57 13.29 -4.54
N MET A 302 31.03 12.19 -5.05
CA MET A 302 31.29 10.85 -4.56
C MET A 302 31.54 9.93 -5.76
N ASN A 303 32.47 9.02 -5.59
CA ASN A 303 32.80 7.96 -6.52
C ASN A 303 33.05 6.68 -5.72
N GLU A 304 32.39 5.60 -6.08
CA GLU A 304 32.52 4.30 -5.42
C GLU A 304 32.38 3.17 -6.43
N ASN A 305 33.24 2.15 -6.29
CA ASN A 305 33.22 0.95 -7.13
C ASN A 305 32.60 -0.22 -6.39
N ILE A 306 31.83 -1.01 -7.10
CA ILE A 306 31.22 -2.26 -6.61
C ILE A 306 31.60 -3.37 -7.58
N ASP A 307 31.97 -4.53 -7.03
CA ASP A 307 32.21 -5.74 -7.80
C ASP A 307 30.90 -6.32 -8.34
N ILE A 308 30.90 -6.72 -9.61
CA ILE A 308 29.74 -7.29 -10.30
C ILE A 308 30.15 -8.48 -11.16
N ASP A 309 29.19 -9.35 -11.46
CA ASP A 309 29.31 -10.31 -12.55
C ASP A 309 28.61 -9.73 -13.80
N LYS A 310 29.37 -9.40 -14.84
CA LYS A 310 28.87 -8.81 -16.08
C LYS A 310 28.90 -9.79 -17.24
N GLU A 311 27.82 -9.81 -17.99
CA GLU A 311 27.73 -10.39 -19.32
C GLU A 311 27.36 -9.29 -20.32
N GLY A 312 28.07 -9.19 -21.44
CA GLY A 312 27.75 -8.25 -22.52
C GLY A 312 28.62 -6.99 -22.55
N LYS A 313 28.07 -5.88 -23.05
CA LYS A 313 28.79 -4.65 -23.39
C LYS A 313 28.99 -3.76 -22.17
N ASP A 314 30.01 -2.90 -22.25
CA ASP A 314 30.17 -1.79 -21.33
C ASP A 314 29.07 -0.74 -21.55
N ILE A 315 28.66 -0.06 -20.49
CA ILE A 315 27.61 0.93 -20.55
C ILE A 315 27.79 2.05 -19.53
N LEU A 316 27.49 3.28 -19.95
CA LEU A 316 27.40 4.47 -19.10
C LEU A 316 25.94 4.95 -19.12
N ILE A 317 25.30 5.00 -17.95
CA ILE A 317 23.86 5.31 -17.84
C ILE A 317 23.58 6.10 -16.55
N GLY A 318 22.55 6.96 -16.57
CA GLY A 318 22.16 7.75 -15.42
C GLY A 318 20.76 7.41 -14.94
N PHE A 319 20.55 7.45 -13.62
CA PHE A 319 19.24 7.21 -13.03
C PHE A 319 18.90 8.23 -11.94
N ASN A 320 17.60 8.39 -11.68
CA ASN A 320 17.16 8.98 -10.43
C ASN A 320 17.44 7.99 -9.29
N PRO A 321 18.30 8.32 -8.32
CA PRO A 321 18.69 7.38 -7.26
C PRO A 321 17.51 6.89 -6.42
N ARG A 322 16.47 7.72 -6.22
CA ARG A 322 15.27 7.33 -5.46
C ARG A 322 14.52 6.17 -6.11
N PHE A 323 14.47 6.12 -7.43
CA PHE A 323 13.75 5.05 -8.13
C PHE A 323 14.46 3.70 -7.97
N LEU A 324 15.79 3.71 -7.96
CA LEU A 324 16.59 2.51 -7.67
C LEU A 324 16.42 2.09 -6.20
N ILE A 325 16.54 3.02 -5.26
CA ILE A 325 16.37 2.77 -3.82
C ILE A 325 15.00 2.16 -3.52
N ASP A 326 13.93 2.72 -4.07
CA ASP A 326 12.58 2.23 -3.82
C ASP A 326 12.40 0.78 -4.30
N ALA A 327 12.92 0.45 -5.48
CA ALA A 327 12.89 -0.92 -6.00
C ALA A 327 13.76 -1.88 -5.15
N LEU A 328 15.00 -1.48 -4.84
CA LEU A 328 15.94 -2.31 -4.08
C LEU A 328 15.47 -2.60 -2.65
N LYS A 329 14.76 -1.66 -2.01
CA LYS A 329 14.21 -1.83 -0.65
C LYS A 329 13.13 -2.88 -0.55
N VAL A 330 12.44 -3.19 -1.63
CA VAL A 330 11.32 -4.15 -1.62
C VAL A 330 11.67 -5.52 -2.17
N ILE A 331 12.84 -5.68 -2.78
CA ILE A 331 13.36 -6.98 -3.20
C ILE A 331 13.94 -7.70 -1.98
N ASP A 332 13.57 -8.96 -1.81
CA ASP A 332 14.03 -9.78 -0.68
C ASP A 332 15.30 -10.58 -1.02
N ASP A 333 15.63 -10.77 -2.31
CA ASP A 333 16.81 -11.49 -2.76
C ASP A 333 18.10 -10.80 -2.34
N GLU A 334 19.13 -11.59 -2.00
CA GLU A 334 20.46 -11.10 -1.66
C GLU A 334 21.25 -10.65 -2.89
N THR A 335 21.08 -11.36 -4.00
CA THR A 335 21.68 -11.04 -5.30
C THR A 335 20.59 -10.76 -6.32
N ILE A 336 20.73 -9.67 -7.06
CA ILE A 336 19.79 -9.25 -8.08
C ILE A 336 20.39 -9.28 -9.48
N SER A 337 19.53 -9.45 -10.48
CA SER A 337 19.90 -9.35 -11.90
C SER A 337 19.34 -8.05 -12.49
N ILE A 338 20.22 -7.28 -13.14
CA ILE A 338 19.88 -6.03 -13.82
C ILE A 338 20.16 -6.21 -15.33
N TYR A 339 19.19 -5.81 -16.15
CA TYR A 339 19.25 -5.98 -17.60
C TYR A 339 19.16 -4.60 -18.27
N LEU A 340 20.10 -4.35 -19.19
CA LEU A 340 20.27 -3.08 -19.88
C LEU A 340 20.40 -3.34 -21.39
N VAL A 341 19.82 -2.47 -22.21
CA VAL A 341 19.95 -2.52 -23.67
C VAL A 341 20.92 -1.44 -24.15
N ASN A 342 20.66 -0.19 -23.77
CA ASN A 342 21.50 0.97 -24.13
C ASN A 342 21.24 2.12 -23.15
N PRO A 343 22.01 3.22 -23.18
CA PRO A 343 21.87 4.33 -22.22
C PRO A 343 20.53 5.09 -22.23
N LYS A 344 19.66 4.84 -23.23
CA LYS A 344 18.36 5.53 -23.38
C LYS A 344 17.17 4.59 -23.20
N ALA A 345 17.42 3.27 -23.21
CA ALA A 345 16.38 2.27 -22.99
C ALA A 345 16.15 2.04 -21.49
N PRO A 346 14.96 1.54 -21.11
CA PRO A 346 14.67 1.20 -19.74
C PRO A 346 15.68 0.19 -19.16
N CYS A 347 15.97 0.33 -17.87
CA CYS A 347 16.63 -0.67 -17.05
C CYS A 347 15.56 -1.61 -16.48
N PHE A 348 15.84 -2.91 -16.47
CA PHE A 348 15.00 -3.91 -15.83
C PHE A 348 15.75 -4.57 -14.67
N ILE A 349 15.07 -4.68 -13.53
CA ILE A 349 15.49 -5.51 -12.40
C ILE A 349 14.42 -6.60 -12.26
N ARG A 350 14.79 -7.86 -12.45
CA ARG A 350 13.85 -8.99 -12.39
C ARG A 350 14.55 -10.28 -11.96
N ASP A 351 13.77 -11.17 -11.36
CA ASP A 351 14.20 -12.54 -11.09
C ASP A 351 14.06 -13.43 -12.35
N ASP A 352 14.70 -14.61 -12.32
CA ASP A 352 14.68 -15.54 -13.46
C ASP A 352 13.29 -16.15 -13.70
N GLU A 353 12.41 -16.16 -12.68
CA GLU A 353 11.03 -16.68 -12.75
C GLU A 353 10.00 -15.60 -13.11
N GLU A 354 10.42 -14.35 -13.26
CA GLU A 354 9.56 -13.18 -13.51
C GLU A 354 8.45 -13.00 -12.46
N ASN A 355 8.70 -13.39 -11.21
CA ASN A 355 7.80 -13.12 -10.10
C ASN A 355 7.71 -11.62 -9.81
N TYR A 356 8.82 -10.89 -10.00
CA TYR A 356 8.83 -9.44 -10.00
C TYR A 356 9.58 -8.87 -11.20
N THR A 357 9.14 -7.72 -11.65
CA THR A 357 9.82 -6.94 -12.69
C THR A 357 9.71 -5.45 -12.33
N TYR A 358 10.85 -4.79 -12.19
CA TYR A 358 10.93 -3.34 -12.05
C TYR A 358 11.57 -2.75 -13.30
N LEU A 359 10.84 -1.85 -13.94
CA LEU A 359 11.32 -1.07 -15.07
C LEU A 359 11.59 0.36 -14.59
N ILE A 360 12.79 0.88 -14.86
CA ILE A 360 13.19 2.23 -14.48
C ILE A 360 13.74 2.95 -15.72
N LEU A 361 13.16 4.09 -16.06
CA LEU A 361 13.64 4.90 -17.17
C LEU A 361 14.94 5.63 -16.76
N PRO A 362 15.97 5.62 -17.63
CA PRO A 362 17.17 6.39 -17.42
C PRO A 362 16.91 7.89 -17.56
N VAL A 363 17.79 8.71 -17.02
CA VAL A 363 17.82 10.14 -17.23
C VAL A 363 18.93 10.52 -18.21
N ASN A 364 18.70 11.56 -19.01
CA ASN A 364 19.73 12.05 -19.93
C ASN A 364 20.94 12.59 -19.16
N ILE A 365 22.12 12.10 -19.51
CA ILE A 365 23.40 12.58 -18.99
C ILE A 365 23.94 13.64 -19.92
N ASN A 366 24.32 14.82 -19.38
CA ASN A 366 24.99 15.85 -20.14
C ASN A 366 26.47 15.46 -20.40
N GLN A 367 27.06 15.91 -21.54
CA GLN A 367 28.44 15.59 -21.90
C GLN A 367 29.48 15.97 -20.81
N ASN A 368 29.19 16.96 -19.96
CA ASN A 368 30.03 17.34 -18.83
C ASN A 368 29.92 16.39 -17.63
N GLN A 369 28.93 15.52 -17.59
CA GLN A 369 28.72 14.52 -16.54
C GLN A 369 29.25 13.15 -16.96
N ALA A 370 29.59 13.00 -18.24
CA ALA A 370 30.17 11.78 -18.81
C ALA A 370 31.71 11.74 -18.74
N ARG A 371 32.33 12.82 -18.27
CA ARG A 371 33.78 12.95 -18.00
C ARG A 371 34.00 12.95 -16.48
#